data_7ee9a61b899d2bdead5a53fda4433c62
#
_entry.id   7ee9a61b899d2bdead5a53fda4433c62
#
_cell.length_a   1.000
_cell.length_b   1.000
_cell.length_c   1.000
_cell.angle_alpha   90.00
_cell.angle_beta   90.00
_cell.angle_gamma   90.00
#
_symmetry.space_group_name_H-M   'P 1'
#
loop_
_entity.id
_entity.type
_entity.pdbx_description
1 polymer ?
#
loop_
_entity_poly.entity_id
_entity_poly.type
_entity_poly.pdbx_seq_one_letter_code
_entity_poly.pdbx_strand_id
1 'polypeptide(L)'
;YDDRCLLENENGTDPREKFRIRIYNASDCRITLECKRKEHTMTNKVSCPLTKDQLTMILNGSLPESAVDSDLLRKLFLLHEQDNLKPNVIVAYERTPFVYAPGNVRITFDRNIGSTTNISGFFDPYLPLRPVLPTGKHILEVKYDAFLPDFLYEVMNLGSLTQTAFSKYYLCRKFTV
;
A
#
# COMPACT_ATOMS: atom_id res chain seq x y z
N TYR A 1 12.22 -1.35 -13.12
CA TYR A 1 12.89 -0.60 -14.17
C TYR A 1 11.95 0.50 -14.62
N ASP A 2 12.39 1.74 -14.78
CA ASP A 2 11.69 2.88 -15.36
C ASP A 2 10.38 3.34 -14.66
N ASP A 3 10.24 3.14 -13.35
CA ASP A 3 9.05 3.56 -12.59
C ASP A 3 7.70 3.09 -13.19
N ARG A 4 7.70 1.93 -13.86
CA ARG A 4 6.54 1.36 -14.54
C ARG A 4 5.25 1.43 -13.72
N CYS A 5 5.30 1.04 -12.44
CA CYS A 5 4.13 1.09 -11.56
C CYS A 5 3.61 2.52 -11.32
N LEU A 6 4.50 3.53 -11.38
CA LEU A 6 4.12 4.94 -11.30
C LEU A 6 3.42 5.37 -12.59
N LEU A 7 4.05 5.11 -13.73
CA LEU A 7 3.53 5.46 -15.07
C LEU A 7 2.19 4.75 -15.36
N GLU A 8 2.06 3.46 -15.02
CA GLU A 8 0.80 2.73 -15.15
C GLU A 8 -0.31 3.35 -14.27
N ASN A 9 0.04 3.94 -13.13
CA ASN A 9 -0.93 4.63 -12.30
C ASN A 9 -1.34 5.99 -12.88
N GLU A 10 -0.40 6.74 -13.43
CA GLU A 10 -0.66 8.04 -14.08
C GLU A 10 -1.46 7.88 -15.35
N ASN A 11 -1.09 6.95 -16.20
CA ASN A 11 -1.73 6.71 -17.49
C ASN A 11 -3.06 5.96 -17.37
N GLY A 12 -3.44 5.54 -16.15
CA GLY A 12 -4.67 4.77 -15.96
C GLY A 12 -4.63 3.39 -16.61
N THR A 13 -3.43 2.82 -16.86
CA THR A 13 -3.27 1.53 -17.52
C THR A 13 -4.16 0.45 -16.91
N ASP A 14 -4.77 -0.35 -17.75
CA ASP A 14 -5.67 -1.43 -17.38
C ASP A 14 -5.39 -2.68 -18.26
N PRO A 15 -5.10 -3.85 -17.70
CA PRO A 15 -4.95 -4.13 -16.27
C PRO A 15 -3.64 -3.60 -15.68
N ARG A 16 -3.62 -3.35 -14.37
CA ARG A 16 -2.40 -2.97 -13.64
C ARG A 16 -2.27 -3.69 -12.31
N GLU A 17 -1.04 -3.93 -11.90
CA GLU A 17 -0.73 -4.61 -10.65
C GLU A 17 0.19 -3.77 -9.76
N LYS A 18 -0.01 -3.88 -8.45
CA LYS A 18 0.84 -3.24 -7.45
C LYS A 18 1.21 -4.24 -6.37
N PHE A 19 2.49 -4.43 -6.19
CA PHE A 19 3.03 -5.21 -5.08
C PHE A 19 3.31 -4.29 -3.89
N ARG A 20 3.08 -4.83 -2.70
CA ARG A 20 3.34 -4.15 -1.45
C ARG A 20 3.72 -5.14 -0.38
N ILE A 21 4.75 -4.83 0.38
CA ILE A 21 5.04 -5.51 1.64
C ILE A 21 4.50 -4.64 2.77
N ARG A 22 3.82 -5.24 3.72
CA ARG A 22 3.20 -4.55 4.85
C ARG A 22 3.67 -5.14 6.16
N ILE A 23 4.05 -4.24 7.06
CA ILE A 23 4.26 -4.48 8.49
C ILE A 23 3.43 -3.49 9.30
N TYR A 24 3.36 -3.68 10.60
CA TYR A 24 2.67 -2.78 11.53
C TYR A 24 3.61 -2.43 12.68
N ASN A 25 3.62 -1.16 13.10
CA ASN A 25 4.38 -0.64 14.23
C ASN A 25 5.89 -0.99 14.17
N ALA A 26 6.47 -0.95 12.95
CA ALA A 26 7.85 -1.35 12.69
C ALA A 26 8.22 -2.75 13.21
N SER A 27 7.25 -3.63 13.41
CA SER A 27 7.42 -4.97 13.97
C SER A 27 7.46 -6.04 12.89
N ASP A 28 8.26 -7.07 13.12
CA ASP A 28 8.36 -8.27 12.30
C ASP A 28 7.37 -9.38 12.68
N CYS A 29 6.54 -9.17 13.71
CA CYS A 29 5.53 -10.16 14.13
C CYS A 29 4.55 -10.55 13.02
N ARG A 30 4.28 -9.65 12.08
CA ARG A 30 3.42 -9.90 10.94
C ARG A 30 3.93 -9.18 9.72
N ILE A 31 4.51 -9.92 8.80
CA ILE A 31 4.96 -9.43 7.50
C ILE A 31 4.06 -10.03 6.43
N THR A 32 3.52 -9.22 5.54
CA THR A 32 2.58 -9.68 4.51
C THR A 32 2.96 -9.10 3.15
N LEU A 33 3.17 -9.98 2.17
CA LEU A 33 3.23 -9.60 0.76
C LEU A 33 1.80 -9.51 0.22
N GLU A 34 1.50 -8.43 -0.48
CA GLU A 34 0.20 -8.19 -1.10
C GLU A 34 0.40 -7.80 -2.57
N CYS A 35 -0.40 -8.38 -3.45
CA CYS A 35 -0.59 -7.93 -4.82
C CYS A 35 -2.01 -7.44 -5.00
N LYS A 36 -2.18 -6.24 -5.51
CA LYS A 36 -3.44 -5.66 -5.88
C LYS A 36 -3.50 -5.49 -7.39
N ARG A 37 -4.34 -6.30 -8.05
CA ARG A 37 -4.64 -6.19 -9.48
C ARG A 37 -5.93 -5.41 -9.66
N LYS A 38 -5.85 -4.35 -10.44
CA LYS A 38 -7.04 -3.66 -10.93
C LYS A 38 -7.23 -4.02 -12.40
N GLU A 39 -8.46 -4.43 -12.74
CA GLU A 39 -8.86 -4.77 -14.10
C GLU A 39 -10.28 -4.26 -14.33
N HIS A 40 -10.44 -3.35 -15.27
CA HIS A 40 -11.65 -2.56 -15.47
C HIS A 40 -12.06 -1.84 -14.16
N THR A 41 -13.26 -2.07 -13.67
CA THR A 41 -13.75 -1.51 -12.40
C THR A 41 -13.44 -2.40 -11.20
N MET A 42 -12.99 -3.65 -11.45
CA MET A 42 -12.78 -4.65 -10.41
C MET A 42 -11.39 -4.56 -9.81
N THR A 43 -11.30 -4.90 -8.54
CA THR A 43 -10.03 -5.00 -7.84
C THR A 43 -9.92 -6.35 -7.17
N ASN A 44 -8.93 -7.12 -7.56
CA ASN A 44 -8.54 -8.35 -6.87
C ASN A 44 -7.34 -8.09 -5.97
N LYS A 45 -7.36 -8.66 -4.76
CA LYS A 45 -6.26 -8.58 -3.80
C LYS A 45 -5.88 -9.98 -3.35
N VAL A 46 -4.64 -10.36 -3.63
CA VAL A 46 -4.03 -11.60 -3.12
C VAL A 46 -2.98 -11.23 -2.08
N SER A 47 -2.82 -12.05 -1.05
CA SER A 47 -1.80 -11.82 -0.02
C SER A 47 -1.28 -13.14 0.53
N CYS A 48 0.01 -13.16 0.90
CA CYS A 48 0.64 -14.25 1.63
C CYS A 48 1.53 -13.71 2.76
N PRO A 49 1.71 -14.47 3.86
CA PRO A 49 2.69 -14.13 4.87
C PRO A 49 4.11 -14.24 4.28
N LEU A 50 5.03 -13.48 4.85
CA LEU A 50 6.46 -13.61 4.60
C LEU A 50 7.18 -13.91 5.92
N THR A 51 8.23 -14.71 5.84
CA THR A 51 9.21 -14.80 6.92
C THR A 51 10.12 -13.57 6.90
N LYS A 52 10.80 -13.30 8.02
CA LYS A 52 11.80 -12.23 8.10
C LYS A 52 12.95 -12.45 7.13
N ASP A 53 13.36 -13.70 6.96
CA ASP A 53 14.45 -14.08 6.05
C ASP A 53 14.06 -13.83 4.59
N GLN A 54 12.86 -14.25 4.18
CA GLN A 54 12.33 -13.97 2.84
C GLN A 54 12.25 -12.46 2.57
N LEU A 55 11.78 -11.68 3.55
CA LEU A 55 11.76 -10.22 3.41
C LEU A 55 13.17 -9.66 3.25
N THR A 56 14.13 -10.09 4.07
CA THR A 56 15.52 -9.63 4.00
C THR A 56 16.12 -9.93 2.62
N MET A 57 15.87 -11.12 2.08
CA MET A 57 16.29 -11.50 0.73
C MET A 57 15.65 -10.56 -0.34
N ILE A 58 14.35 -10.29 -0.25
CA ILE A 58 13.66 -9.38 -1.16
C ILE A 58 14.26 -7.96 -1.09
N LEU A 59 14.50 -7.45 0.12
CA LEU A 59 15.06 -6.09 0.30
C LEU A 59 16.47 -5.97 -0.26
N ASN A 60 17.24 -7.04 -0.19
CA ASN A 60 18.60 -7.12 -0.74
C ASN A 60 18.64 -7.47 -2.23
N GLY A 61 17.48 -7.72 -2.85
CA GLY A 61 17.39 -8.13 -4.26
C GLY A 61 18.03 -9.52 -4.53
N SER A 62 17.95 -10.41 -3.56
CA SER A 62 18.63 -11.73 -3.60
C SER A 62 17.69 -12.89 -3.29
N LEU A 63 16.39 -12.77 -3.57
CA LEU A 63 15.42 -13.84 -3.33
C LEU A 63 15.73 -15.06 -4.21
N PRO A 64 16.22 -16.18 -3.66
CA PRO A 64 16.47 -17.38 -4.45
C PRO A 64 15.17 -18.16 -4.68
N GLU A 65 15.12 -18.94 -5.77
CA GLU A 65 13.97 -19.77 -6.10
C GLU A 65 13.61 -20.76 -4.99
N SER A 66 14.62 -21.26 -4.26
CA SER A 66 14.44 -22.18 -3.14
C SER A 66 13.67 -21.61 -1.95
N ALA A 67 13.59 -20.28 -1.84
CA ALA A 67 12.82 -19.58 -0.79
C ALA A 67 11.36 -19.25 -1.21
N VAL A 68 10.96 -19.68 -2.41
CA VAL A 68 9.65 -19.38 -3.00
C VAL A 68 8.66 -20.49 -2.66
N ASP A 69 7.82 -20.26 -1.68
CA ASP A 69 6.87 -21.22 -1.09
C ASP A 69 5.39 -20.93 -1.41
N SER A 70 5.11 -19.83 -2.13
CA SER A 70 3.74 -19.47 -2.52
C SER A 70 3.66 -18.93 -3.95
N ASP A 71 2.50 -19.05 -4.59
CA ASP A 71 2.29 -18.54 -5.96
C ASP A 71 2.51 -17.04 -6.08
N LEU A 72 2.12 -16.28 -5.04
CA LEU A 72 2.32 -14.83 -5.04
C LEU A 72 3.81 -14.48 -4.93
N LEU A 73 4.55 -15.20 -4.11
CA LEU A 73 5.99 -15.02 -3.97
C LEU A 73 6.73 -15.46 -5.24
N ARG A 74 6.26 -16.56 -5.88
CA ARG A 74 6.76 -16.99 -7.20
C ARG A 74 6.58 -15.93 -8.27
N LYS A 75 5.39 -15.30 -8.28
CA LYS A 75 5.12 -14.20 -9.20
C LYS A 75 6.06 -13.01 -8.97
N LEU A 76 6.29 -12.65 -7.70
CA LEU A 76 7.24 -11.58 -7.35
C LEU A 76 8.65 -11.93 -7.81
N PHE A 77 9.10 -13.17 -7.58
CA PHE A 77 10.41 -13.67 -8.03
C PHE A 77 10.58 -13.54 -9.55
N LEU A 78 9.60 -14.01 -10.32
CA LEU A 78 9.64 -13.92 -11.79
C LEU A 78 9.71 -12.47 -12.28
N LEU A 79 8.92 -11.57 -11.69
CA LEU A 79 8.95 -10.14 -12.02
C LEU A 79 10.25 -9.47 -11.58
N HIS A 80 10.88 -9.94 -10.50
CA HIS A 80 12.20 -9.48 -10.11
C HIS A 80 13.25 -9.86 -11.16
N GLU A 81 13.27 -11.13 -11.59
CA GLU A 81 14.23 -11.64 -12.59
C GLU A 81 14.03 -11.01 -13.98
N GLN A 82 12.78 -10.88 -14.42
CA GLN A 82 12.46 -10.42 -15.78
C GLN A 82 12.43 -8.90 -15.90
N ASP A 83 11.82 -8.22 -14.92
CA ASP A 83 11.51 -6.78 -14.96
C ASP A 83 12.29 -5.98 -13.90
N ASN A 84 13.21 -6.60 -13.16
CA ASN A 84 13.94 -5.98 -12.05
C ASN A 84 13.00 -5.30 -11.03
N LEU A 85 11.84 -5.93 -10.76
CA LEU A 85 10.90 -5.41 -9.77
C LEU A 85 11.49 -5.53 -8.37
N LYS A 86 11.64 -4.40 -7.69
CA LYS A 86 12.20 -4.33 -6.34
C LYS A 86 11.54 -3.25 -5.49
N PRO A 87 11.65 -3.34 -4.16
CA PRO A 87 11.20 -2.27 -3.27
C PRO A 87 11.87 -0.94 -3.62
N ASN A 88 11.07 0.12 -3.70
CA ASN A 88 11.55 1.44 -4.14
C ASN A 88 11.24 2.55 -3.14
N VAL A 89 10.18 2.43 -2.36
CA VAL A 89 9.75 3.45 -1.40
C VAL A 89 9.08 2.82 -0.20
N ILE A 90 9.38 3.30 0.98
CA ILE A 90 8.62 3.05 2.20
C ILE A 90 7.58 4.16 2.34
N VAL A 91 6.33 3.76 2.56
CA VAL A 91 5.20 4.64 2.84
C VAL A 91 4.73 4.34 4.25
N ALA A 92 4.89 5.28 5.16
CA ALA A 92 4.42 5.14 6.54
C ALA A 92 3.30 6.14 6.84
N TYR A 93 2.39 5.76 7.71
CA TYR A 93 1.29 6.59 8.18
C TYR A 93 0.66 5.99 9.44
N GLU A 94 0.04 6.84 10.23
CA GLU A 94 -0.78 6.44 11.35
C GLU A 94 -2.21 6.21 10.89
N ARG A 95 -2.82 5.09 11.30
CA ARG A 95 -4.20 4.74 10.93
C ARG A 95 -5.07 4.54 12.15
N THR A 96 -6.20 5.26 12.20
CA THR A 96 -7.28 5.00 13.14
C THR A 96 -8.46 4.39 12.37
N PRO A 97 -8.78 3.09 12.56
CA PRO A 97 -9.90 2.44 11.91
C PRO A 97 -11.15 2.47 12.78
N PHE A 98 -12.31 2.64 12.15
CA PHE A 98 -13.64 2.43 12.71
C PHE A 98 -14.35 1.40 11.86
N VAL A 99 -15.00 0.43 12.49
CA VAL A 99 -15.71 -0.65 11.81
C VAL A 99 -17.16 -0.69 12.29
N TYR A 100 -18.08 -0.75 11.33
CA TYR A 100 -19.49 -0.96 11.58
C TYR A 100 -19.93 -2.22 10.83
N ALA A 101 -20.38 -3.24 11.55
CA ALA A 101 -20.64 -4.58 11.01
C ALA A 101 -21.73 -4.61 9.93
N PRO A 102 -22.91 -3.95 10.09
CA PRO A 102 -23.88 -3.89 9.01
C PRO A 102 -23.30 -3.17 7.77
N GLY A 103 -23.42 -3.79 6.60
CA GLY A 103 -22.83 -3.28 5.36
C GLY A 103 -21.31 -3.42 5.26
N ASN A 104 -20.66 -4.07 6.24
CA ASN A 104 -19.19 -4.21 6.32
C ASN A 104 -18.48 -2.84 6.14
N VAL A 105 -19.02 -1.81 6.79
CA VAL A 105 -18.48 -0.46 6.65
C VAL A 105 -17.19 -0.32 7.42
N ARG A 106 -16.18 0.22 6.75
CA ARG A 106 -14.88 0.56 7.35
C ARG A 106 -14.52 1.99 7.01
N ILE A 107 -14.41 2.81 8.02
CA ILE A 107 -13.95 4.19 7.93
C ILE A 107 -12.55 4.25 8.53
N THR A 108 -11.60 4.84 7.82
CA THR A 108 -10.24 4.98 8.32
C THR A 108 -9.74 6.40 8.16
N PHE A 109 -9.10 6.92 9.20
CA PHE A 109 -8.33 8.15 9.16
C PHE A 109 -6.85 7.82 9.05
N ASP A 110 -6.21 8.28 7.99
CA ASP A 110 -4.77 8.15 7.80
C ASP A 110 -4.11 9.51 8.00
N ARG A 111 -3.20 9.57 8.96
CA ARG A 111 -2.49 10.79 9.39
C ARG A 111 -1.00 10.61 9.23
N ASN A 112 -0.26 11.73 9.28
CA ASN A 112 1.20 11.75 9.29
C ASN A 112 1.80 10.91 8.17
N ILE A 113 1.24 11.05 6.96
CA ILE A 113 1.68 10.26 5.80
C ILE A 113 3.01 10.80 5.34
N GLY A 114 4.00 9.93 5.34
CA GLY A 114 5.36 10.25 4.89
C GLY A 114 5.97 9.11 4.10
N SER A 115 7.09 9.41 3.46
CA SER A 115 7.83 8.44 2.66
C SER A 115 9.33 8.61 2.78
N THR A 116 10.06 7.54 2.47
CA THR A 116 11.51 7.54 2.33
C THR A 116 11.95 6.48 1.32
N THR A 117 13.08 6.71 0.69
CA THR A 117 13.77 5.72 -0.15
C THR A 117 14.79 4.89 0.61
N ASN A 118 15.00 5.17 1.91
CA ASN A 118 15.85 4.36 2.77
C ASN A 118 15.18 3.03 3.11
N ILE A 119 15.23 2.08 2.18
CA ILE A 119 14.59 0.76 2.30
C ILE A 119 15.19 -0.06 3.44
N SER A 120 16.47 0.12 3.76
CA SER A 120 17.13 -0.61 4.85
C SER A 120 16.55 -0.30 6.23
N GLY A 121 15.92 0.86 6.40
CA GLY A 121 15.23 1.26 7.62
C GLY A 121 13.82 0.69 7.80
N PHE A 122 13.41 -0.36 7.07
CA PHE A 122 12.02 -0.84 7.06
C PHE A 122 11.46 -1.22 8.43
N PHE A 123 12.30 -1.63 9.36
CA PHE A 123 11.92 -1.96 10.74
C PHE A 123 12.31 -0.88 11.77
N ASP A 124 12.84 0.26 11.31
CA ASP A 124 13.22 1.33 12.23
C ASP A 124 11.98 2.16 12.63
N PRO A 125 11.58 2.16 13.93
CA PRO A 125 10.45 2.96 14.40
C PRO A 125 10.71 4.47 14.35
N TYR A 126 11.97 4.89 14.24
CA TYR A 126 12.41 6.29 14.15
C TYR A 126 12.86 6.68 12.73
N LEU A 127 12.49 5.87 11.73
CA LEU A 127 12.85 6.11 10.34
C LEU A 127 12.47 7.54 9.91
N PRO A 128 13.45 8.35 9.46
CA PRO A 128 13.16 9.68 8.95
C PRO A 128 12.27 9.63 7.73
N LEU A 129 11.12 10.31 7.80
CA LEU A 129 10.12 10.35 6.74
C LEU A 129 9.94 11.76 6.23
N ARG A 130 9.87 11.92 4.91
CA ARG A 130 9.44 13.15 4.28
C ARG A 130 7.91 13.20 4.24
N PRO A 131 7.26 14.22 4.84
CA PRO A 131 5.81 14.38 4.74
C PRO A 131 5.37 14.56 3.28
N VAL A 132 4.27 13.90 2.88
CA VAL A 132 3.71 14.00 1.51
C VAL A 132 2.41 14.79 1.45
N LEU A 133 1.85 15.13 2.60
CA LEU A 133 0.72 16.04 2.72
C LEU A 133 1.11 17.25 3.58
N PRO A 134 0.49 18.41 3.36
CA PRO A 134 0.63 19.55 4.26
C PRO A 134 0.24 19.18 5.69
N THR A 135 0.88 19.81 6.67
CA THR A 135 0.57 19.62 8.09
C THR A 135 -0.92 19.83 8.36
N GLY A 136 -1.52 18.95 9.16
CA GLY A 136 -2.94 19.00 9.50
C GLY A 136 -3.89 18.42 8.44
N LYS A 137 -3.39 18.02 7.27
CA LYS A 137 -4.22 17.31 6.28
C LYS A 137 -4.15 15.81 6.50
N HIS A 138 -5.32 15.18 6.48
CA HIS A 138 -5.53 13.75 6.71
C HIS A 138 -6.34 13.15 5.56
N ILE A 139 -6.28 11.81 5.44
CA ILE A 139 -7.10 11.09 4.48
C ILE A 139 -8.22 10.38 5.23
N LEU A 140 -9.46 10.66 4.84
CA LEU A 140 -10.63 9.87 5.20
C LEU A 140 -10.90 8.86 4.08
N GLU A 141 -10.83 7.57 4.39
CA GLU A 141 -11.18 6.49 3.45
C GLU A 141 -12.40 5.76 3.98
N VAL A 142 -13.43 5.63 3.15
CA VAL A 142 -14.67 4.90 3.46
C VAL A 142 -14.78 3.72 2.51
N LYS A 143 -15.01 2.53 3.08
CA LYS A 143 -15.27 1.29 2.34
C LYS A 143 -16.50 0.63 2.91
N TYR A 144 -17.32 0.09 2.03
CA TYR A 144 -18.51 -0.69 2.36
C TYR A 144 -18.80 -1.67 1.22
N ASP A 145 -19.55 -2.73 1.50
CA ASP A 145 -19.87 -3.73 0.48
C ASP A 145 -21.18 -3.41 -0.24
N ALA A 146 -22.32 -3.59 0.42
CA ALA A 146 -23.62 -3.47 -0.22
C ALA A 146 -24.21 -2.06 -0.08
N PHE A 147 -24.12 -1.46 1.09
CA PHE A 147 -24.69 -0.15 1.37
C PHE A 147 -23.93 0.58 2.48
N LEU A 148 -24.03 1.90 2.45
CA LEU A 148 -23.57 2.77 3.51
C LEU A 148 -24.80 3.29 4.27
N PRO A 149 -24.96 3.00 5.59
CA PRO A 149 -26.08 3.52 6.36
C PRO A 149 -26.18 5.05 6.33
N ASP A 150 -27.41 5.57 6.21
CA ASP A 150 -27.66 7.01 6.05
C ASP A 150 -27.04 7.85 7.17
N PHE A 151 -27.14 7.38 8.43
CA PHE A 151 -26.53 8.11 9.55
C PHE A 151 -25.00 8.25 9.44
N LEU A 152 -24.31 7.23 8.86
CA LEU A 152 -22.87 7.33 8.61
C LEU A 152 -22.59 8.29 7.45
N TYR A 153 -23.43 8.25 6.41
CA TYR A 153 -23.31 9.19 5.30
C TYR A 153 -23.49 10.63 5.79
N GLU A 154 -24.51 10.91 6.62
CA GLU A 154 -24.77 12.23 7.20
C GLU A 154 -23.61 12.72 8.08
N VAL A 155 -23.10 11.87 8.98
CA VAL A 155 -21.95 12.21 9.85
C VAL A 155 -20.68 12.52 9.03
N MET A 156 -20.50 11.86 7.89
CA MET A 156 -19.34 12.08 7.02
C MET A 156 -19.57 13.20 6.00
N ASN A 157 -20.78 13.72 5.87
CA ASN A 157 -21.07 14.83 4.98
C ASN A 157 -20.59 16.15 5.61
N LEU A 158 -19.28 16.36 5.56
CA LEU A 158 -18.62 17.55 6.11
C LEU A 158 -18.72 18.77 5.16
N GLY A 159 -19.73 18.82 4.31
CA GLY A 159 -20.13 19.96 3.48
C GLY A 159 -19.13 20.43 2.42
N SER A 160 -17.86 20.46 2.74
CA SER A 160 -16.79 20.97 1.85
C SER A 160 -15.88 19.88 1.28
N LEU A 161 -16.12 18.60 1.60
CA LEU A 161 -15.28 17.51 1.13
C LEU A 161 -15.74 17.00 -0.24
N THR A 162 -14.80 16.87 -1.14
CA THR A 162 -15.02 16.26 -2.45
C THR A 162 -14.35 14.89 -2.48
N GLN A 163 -15.11 13.88 -2.92
CA GLN A 163 -14.56 12.56 -3.14
C GLN A 163 -13.54 12.59 -4.28
N THR A 164 -12.35 12.00 -4.02
CA THR A 164 -11.28 11.94 -5.00
C THR A 164 -10.60 10.58 -5.01
N ALA A 165 -10.05 10.21 -6.15
CA ALA A 165 -9.14 9.07 -6.22
C ALA A 165 -7.81 9.44 -5.54
N PHE A 166 -7.36 8.61 -4.59
CA PHE A 166 -6.15 8.86 -3.84
C PHE A 166 -5.23 7.64 -3.81
N SER A 167 -3.97 7.83 -4.18
CA SER A 167 -2.93 6.82 -4.09
C SER A 167 -1.76 7.34 -3.26
N LYS A 168 -1.58 6.80 -2.05
CA LYS A 168 -0.44 7.12 -1.18
C LYS A 168 0.89 6.84 -1.90
N TYR A 169 1.00 5.69 -2.55
CA TYR A 169 2.19 5.32 -3.32
C TYR A 169 2.51 6.36 -4.39
N TYR A 170 1.51 6.78 -5.17
CA TYR A 170 1.69 7.77 -6.23
C TYR A 170 2.25 9.09 -5.67
N LEU A 171 1.63 9.62 -4.62
CA LEU A 171 2.11 10.87 -4.00
C LEU A 171 3.52 10.72 -3.45
N CYS A 172 3.79 9.61 -2.76
CA CYS A 172 5.12 9.37 -2.21
C CYS A 172 6.19 9.31 -3.31
N ARG A 173 5.89 8.71 -4.46
CA ARG A 173 6.83 8.66 -5.59
C ARG A 173 6.98 9.98 -6.30
N LYS A 174 5.89 10.70 -6.52
CA LYS A 174 5.92 12.02 -7.20
C LYS A 174 6.84 13.03 -6.50
N PHE A 175 6.99 12.93 -5.18
CA PHE A 175 7.83 13.83 -4.40
C PHE A 175 9.22 13.27 -4.05
N THR A 176 9.54 12.05 -4.50
CA THR A 176 10.85 11.40 -4.28
C THR A 176 11.70 11.33 -5.55
N VAL A 177 11.20 11.77 -6.66
CA VAL A 177 11.94 11.93 -7.93
C VAL A 177 12.53 13.33 -8.02
#